data_9c4de5d00991157c6474205c10df4813
#
_entry.id   9c4de5d00991157c6474205c10df4813
#
_cell.length_a   1.000
_cell.length_b   1.000
_cell.length_c   1.000
_cell.angle_alpha   90.00
_cell.angle_beta   90.00
_cell.angle_gamma   90.00
#
_symmetry.space_group_name_H-M   'P 1'
#
loop_
_entity.id
_entity.type
_entity.pdbx_description
1 polymer ?
#
loop_
_entity_poly.entity_id
_entity_poly.type
_entity_poly.pdbx_seq_one_letter_code
_entity_poly.pdbx_strand_id
1 'polypeptide(L)'
;TKKIDVAEIFGSDVFDDATMKERLPKKIYKELKQTIADGGELDSHVAEVVADVMKDWAIEKGATHFTHWFQPLTGITAEKHDAFISPTDDGGVILEFSGKELIKGESDGSSFPSVGLRATFEARGYTAWDCTSPAFVHESPRGTTLLCIPTIFCSYTGEALDKKTPLLRSMEALSVQALRIVRAFGDTEGILRGARLATIMV
;
A
#
# COMPACT_ATOMS: atom_id res chain seq x y z
N THR A 1 12.70 34.12 -6.26
CA THR A 1 11.86 32.91 -6.30
C THR A 1 12.65 31.81 -7.00
N LYS A 2 13.00 30.75 -6.26
CA LYS A 2 13.71 29.58 -6.82
C LYS A 2 12.78 28.97 -7.86
N LYS A 3 13.26 28.82 -9.10
CA LYS A 3 12.48 28.20 -10.17
C LYS A 3 12.35 26.72 -9.80
N ILE A 4 11.13 26.26 -9.53
CA ILE A 4 10.86 24.87 -9.22
C ILE A 4 10.95 24.07 -10.51
N ASP A 5 11.85 23.10 -10.57
CA ASP A 5 11.89 22.15 -11.68
C ASP A 5 10.90 21.00 -11.36
N VAL A 6 9.80 20.99 -12.11
CA VAL A 6 8.73 19.98 -11.92
C VAL A 6 9.24 18.56 -12.18
N ALA A 7 10.21 18.40 -13.07
CA ALA A 7 10.78 17.08 -13.35
C ALA A 7 11.60 16.54 -12.18
N GLU A 8 12.29 17.40 -11.43
CA GLU A 8 13.06 17.02 -10.25
C GLU A 8 12.18 16.64 -9.06
N ILE A 9 11.02 17.31 -8.91
CA ILE A 9 10.14 17.04 -7.78
C ILE A 9 9.11 15.92 -8.04
N PHE A 10 8.88 15.59 -9.31
CA PHE A 10 7.90 14.55 -9.66
C PHE A 10 8.34 13.19 -9.14
N GLY A 11 7.53 12.61 -8.25
CA GLY A 11 7.81 11.30 -7.66
C GLY A 11 8.90 11.29 -6.58
N SER A 12 9.48 12.46 -6.20
CA SER A 12 10.54 12.53 -5.20
C SER A 12 10.14 11.95 -3.83
N ASP A 13 8.86 12.02 -3.50
CA ASP A 13 8.30 11.58 -2.23
C ASP A 13 7.52 10.27 -2.36
N VAL A 14 7.85 9.47 -3.38
CA VAL A 14 7.25 8.16 -3.65
C VAL A 14 8.30 7.06 -3.47
N PHE A 15 7.94 6.03 -2.70
CA PHE A 15 8.74 4.82 -2.55
C PHE A 15 8.53 3.92 -3.78
N ASP A 16 8.99 4.40 -4.91
CA ASP A 16 8.79 3.82 -6.24
C ASP A 16 9.75 2.65 -6.53
N ASP A 17 9.65 2.10 -7.73
CA ASP A 17 10.49 0.98 -8.17
C ASP A 17 11.99 1.32 -8.18
N ALA A 18 12.33 2.55 -8.51
CA ALA A 18 13.73 3.01 -8.51
C ALA A 18 14.29 3.07 -7.09
N THR A 19 13.54 3.66 -6.17
CA THR A 19 13.85 3.73 -4.74
C THR A 19 13.94 2.34 -4.11
N MET A 20 12.99 1.45 -4.42
CA MET A 20 13.02 0.06 -3.93
C MET A 20 14.25 -0.69 -4.44
N LYS A 21 14.60 -0.53 -5.72
CA LYS A 21 15.75 -1.18 -6.32
C LYS A 21 17.08 -0.70 -5.75
N GLU A 22 17.17 0.58 -5.41
CA GLU A 22 18.36 1.19 -4.81
C GLU A 22 18.57 0.75 -3.37
N ARG A 23 17.48 0.73 -2.58
CA ARG A 23 17.56 0.60 -1.12
C ARG A 23 17.39 -0.83 -0.62
N LEU A 24 16.62 -1.66 -1.31
CA LEU A 24 16.39 -3.03 -0.89
C LEU A 24 17.57 -3.95 -1.25
N PRO A 25 17.88 -4.94 -0.41
CA PRO A 25 18.78 -6.03 -0.79
C PRO A 25 18.29 -6.69 -2.09
N LYS A 26 19.18 -6.98 -3.01
CA LYS A 26 18.85 -7.51 -4.36
C LYS A 26 17.93 -8.73 -4.34
N LYS A 27 18.08 -9.59 -3.35
CA LYS A 27 17.21 -10.78 -3.18
C LYS A 27 15.79 -10.37 -2.82
N ILE A 28 15.64 -9.55 -1.81
CA ILE A 28 14.34 -9.03 -1.33
C ILE A 28 13.61 -8.26 -2.44
N TYR A 29 14.31 -7.38 -3.16
CA TYR A 29 13.73 -6.68 -4.29
C TYR A 29 13.18 -7.64 -5.36
N LYS A 30 13.91 -8.71 -5.71
CA LYS A 30 13.44 -9.69 -6.68
C LYS A 30 12.21 -10.47 -6.19
N GLU A 31 12.21 -10.88 -4.93
CA GLU A 31 11.10 -11.60 -4.31
C GLU A 31 9.85 -10.72 -4.26
N LEU A 32 9.99 -9.45 -3.86
CA LEU A 32 8.90 -8.48 -3.89
C LEU A 32 8.35 -8.29 -5.32
N LYS A 33 9.21 -8.12 -6.31
CA LYS A 33 8.80 -7.98 -7.72
C LYS A 33 8.09 -9.22 -8.24
N GLN A 34 8.51 -10.40 -7.82
CA GLN A 34 7.83 -11.65 -8.17
C GLN A 34 6.44 -11.72 -7.54
N THR A 35 6.33 -11.39 -6.25
CA THR A 35 5.04 -11.30 -5.55
C THR A 35 4.07 -10.35 -6.25
N ILE A 36 4.55 -9.17 -6.64
CA ILE A 36 3.74 -8.19 -7.39
C ILE A 36 3.30 -8.73 -8.75
N ALA A 37 4.18 -9.46 -9.44
CA ALA A 37 3.88 -10.00 -10.77
C ALA A 37 2.87 -11.16 -10.71
N ASP A 38 2.96 -11.99 -9.67
CA ASP A 38 2.12 -13.16 -9.48
C ASP A 38 0.80 -12.84 -8.79
N GLY A 39 0.68 -11.64 -8.18
CA GLY A 39 -0.48 -11.26 -7.36
C GLY A 39 -0.61 -12.11 -6.09
N GLY A 40 0.53 -12.62 -5.58
CA GLY A 40 0.59 -13.47 -4.42
C GLY A 40 0.60 -12.70 -3.09
N GLU A 41 0.58 -13.45 -2.00
CA GLU A 41 0.75 -12.89 -0.66
C GLU A 41 2.21 -12.48 -0.41
N LEU A 42 2.39 -11.38 0.31
CA LEU A 42 3.70 -10.91 0.70
C LEU A 42 4.28 -11.82 1.80
N ASP A 43 5.45 -12.39 1.54
CA ASP A 43 6.16 -13.21 2.52
C ASP A 43 6.55 -12.36 3.75
N SER A 44 6.47 -12.96 4.95
CA SER A 44 6.70 -12.24 6.21
C SER A 44 8.13 -11.71 6.35
N HIS A 45 9.13 -12.45 5.88
CA HIS A 45 10.51 -12.01 5.92
C HIS A 45 10.77 -10.87 4.91
N VAL A 46 10.17 -10.98 3.71
CA VAL A 46 10.23 -9.91 2.71
C VAL A 46 9.56 -8.65 3.25
N ALA A 47 8.39 -8.79 3.86
CA ALA A 47 7.66 -7.68 4.46
C ALA A 47 8.45 -6.97 5.56
N GLU A 48 9.13 -7.72 6.42
CA GLU A 48 9.94 -7.15 7.50
C GLU A 48 11.08 -6.29 6.97
N VAL A 49 11.83 -6.80 6.00
CA VAL A 49 12.93 -6.04 5.39
C VAL A 49 12.42 -4.82 4.61
N VAL A 50 11.30 -4.97 3.90
CA VAL A 50 10.69 -3.85 3.16
C VAL A 50 10.20 -2.78 4.12
N ALA A 51 9.55 -3.17 5.22
CA ALA A 51 9.06 -2.24 6.22
C ALA A 51 10.20 -1.42 6.83
N ASP A 52 11.29 -2.07 7.19
CA ASP A 52 12.45 -1.40 7.79
C ASP A 52 13.07 -0.37 6.84
N VAL A 53 13.30 -0.76 5.59
CA VAL A 53 13.83 0.15 4.56
C VAL A 53 12.85 1.28 4.22
N MET A 54 11.55 0.99 4.16
CA MET A 54 10.52 1.99 3.91
C MET A 54 10.42 3.01 5.06
N LYS A 55 10.50 2.54 6.31
CA LYS A 55 10.53 3.39 7.51
C LYS A 55 11.74 4.33 7.46
N ASP A 56 12.94 3.79 7.24
CA ASP A 56 14.16 4.58 7.20
C ASP A 56 14.11 5.65 6.09
N TRP A 57 13.65 5.27 4.90
CA TRP A 57 13.41 6.20 3.82
C TRP A 57 12.41 7.31 4.18
N ALA A 58 11.30 6.95 4.83
CA ALA A 58 10.29 7.92 5.23
C ALA A 58 10.81 8.89 6.30
N ILE A 59 11.59 8.39 7.27
CA ILE A 59 12.23 9.23 8.31
C ILE A 59 13.23 10.20 7.68
N GLU A 60 14.04 9.77 6.71
CA GLU A 60 14.91 10.67 5.95
C GLU A 60 14.15 11.79 5.24
N LYS A 61 12.90 11.52 4.85
CA LYS A 61 11.97 12.50 4.27
C LYS A 61 11.24 13.36 5.31
N GLY A 62 11.54 13.14 6.60
CA GLY A 62 10.94 13.89 7.70
C GLY A 62 9.63 13.33 8.25
N ALA A 63 9.23 12.13 7.83
CA ALA A 63 8.04 11.48 8.36
C ALA A 63 8.26 11.09 9.84
N THR A 64 7.26 11.39 10.66
CA THR A 64 7.24 11.03 12.09
C THR A 64 6.16 10.01 12.42
N HIS A 65 5.21 9.84 11.51
CA HIS A 65 4.06 8.97 11.63
C HIS A 65 3.85 8.22 10.33
N PHE A 66 3.10 7.13 10.40
CA PHE A 66 2.60 6.41 9.22
C PHE A 66 1.08 6.26 9.29
N THR A 67 0.48 5.99 8.16
CA THR A 67 -0.96 5.74 8.06
C THR A 67 -1.26 4.67 7.02
N HIS A 68 -2.17 3.77 7.36
CA HIS A 68 -2.81 2.91 6.39
C HIS A 68 -3.86 3.73 5.65
N TRP A 69 -3.57 4.03 4.39
CA TRP A 69 -4.41 4.90 3.57
C TRP A 69 -5.32 4.09 2.65
N PHE A 70 -6.63 4.22 2.83
CA PHE A 70 -7.63 3.53 2.03
C PHE A 70 -8.97 4.28 2.01
N GLN A 71 -9.86 3.90 1.10
CA GLN A 71 -11.22 4.41 1.03
C GLN A 71 -12.20 3.34 1.49
N PRO A 72 -12.77 3.43 2.70
CA PRO A 72 -13.84 2.55 3.14
C PRO A 72 -15.10 2.74 2.29
N LEU A 73 -16.01 1.77 2.33
CA LEU A 73 -17.28 1.82 1.59
C LEU A 73 -18.14 3.03 1.94
N THR A 74 -17.91 3.66 3.08
CA THR A 74 -18.55 4.91 3.50
C THR A 74 -18.21 6.12 2.62
N GLY A 75 -17.18 6.03 1.78
CA GLY A 75 -16.79 7.08 0.84
C GLY A 75 -15.86 8.16 1.38
N ILE A 76 -15.54 8.13 2.66
CA ILE A 76 -14.56 9.05 3.28
C ILE A 76 -13.23 8.32 3.36
N THR A 77 -12.13 8.98 2.95
CA THR A 77 -10.78 8.43 3.12
C THR A 77 -10.50 8.20 4.59
N ALA A 78 -10.06 6.98 4.92
CA ALA A 78 -9.66 6.64 6.27
C ALA A 78 -8.15 6.79 6.41
N GLU A 79 -7.74 7.41 7.49
CA GLU A 79 -6.36 7.61 7.88
C GLU A 79 -6.26 7.29 9.37
N LYS A 80 -5.59 6.19 9.69
CA LYS A 80 -5.21 5.88 11.06
C LYS A 80 -3.73 6.22 11.21
N HIS A 81 -3.45 7.33 11.88
CA HIS A 81 -2.08 7.79 12.10
C HIS A 81 -1.48 7.10 13.32
N ASP A 82 -0.41 6.38 13.12
CA ASP A 82 0.40 5.80 14.17
C ASP A 82 1.81 6.41 14.14
N ALA A 83 2.37 6.70 15.31
CA ALA A 83 3.73 7.24 15.40
C ALA A 83 4.74 6.13 15.13
N PHE A 84 5.88 6.47 14.52
CA PHE A 84 7.01 5.55 14.44
C PHE A 84 7.68 5.30 15.79
N ILE A 85 7.42 6.14 16.76
CA ILE A 85 8.10 6.15 18.07
C ILE A 85 7.13 5.67 19.14
N SER A 86 7.55 4.64 19.87
CA SER A 86 6.92 4.21 21.12
C SER A 86 7.86 4.42 22.31
N PRO A 87 7.36 4.99 23.43
CA PRO A 87 8.17 5.13 24.64
C PRO A 87 8.43 3.76 25.27
N THR A 88 9.60 3.59 25.86
CA THR A 88 9.96 2.42 26.65
C THR A 88 9.86 2.72 28.16
N ASP A 89 9.71 1.68 28.98
CA ASP A 89 9.53 1.82 30.43
C ASP A 89 10.76 2.44 31.14
N ASP A 90 11.94 2.36 30.50
CA ASP A 90 13.19 2.95 30.98
C ASP A 90 13.38 4.42 30.56
N GLY A 91 12.38 5.01 29.94
CA GLY A 91 12.40 6.40 29.44
C GLY A 91 13.12 6.58 28.10
N GLY A 92 13.45 5.49 27.42
CA GLY A 92 13.92 5.50 26.04
C GLY A 92 12.78 5.56 25.03
N VAL A 93 13.13 5.40 23.77
CA VAL A 93 12.18 5.28 22.66
C VAL A 93 12.62 4.16 21.72
N ILE A 94 11.66 3.44 21.18
CA ILE A 94 11.86 2.48 20.10
C ILE A 94 11.14 2.95 18.85
N LEU A 95 11.69 2.60 17.70
CA LEU A 95 11.01 2.82 16.42
C LEU A 95 10.17 1.58 16.09
N GLU A 96 8.87 1.76 16.03
CA GLU A 96 7.90 0.70 15.72
C GLU A 96 7.35 0.87 14.31
N PHE A 97 7.82 0.05 13.41
CA PHE A 97 7.19 -0.19 12.11
C PHE A 97 7.72 -1.52 11.60
N SER A 98 6.88 -2.52 11.54
CA SER A 98 7.29 -3.88 11.20
C SER A 98 6.56 -4.40 9.96
N GLY A 99 7.00 -5.52 9.44
CA GLY A 99 6.34 -6.20 8.33
C GLY A 99 4.88 -6.57 8.61
N LYS A 100 4.47 -6.67 9.87
CA LYS A 100 3.06 -6.89 10.24
C LYS A 100 2.15 -5.78 9.71
N GLU A 101 2.62 -4.54 9.73
CA GLU A 101 1.87 -3.39 9.22
C GLU A 101 1.62 -3.47 7.71
N LEU A 102 2.50 -4.17 6.99
CA LEU A 102 2.36 -4.38 5.55
C LEU A 102 1.51 -5.61 5.20
N ILE A 103 1.60 -6.70 5.99
CA ILE A 103 0.89 -7.95 5.67
C ILE A 103 -0.53 -7.93 6.20
N LYS A 104 -0.69 -7.58 7.47
CA LYS A 104 -1.95 -7.69 8.18
C LYS A 104 -2.01 -6.74 9.35
N GLY A 105 -2.32 -5.49 9.06
CA GLY A 105 -2.68 -4.54 10.09
C GLY A 105 -4.07 -4.86 10.63
N GLU A 106 -4.23 -4.92 11.94
CA GLU A 106 -5.54 -5.02 12.57
C GLU A 106 -6.10 -3.61 12.77
N SER A 107 -7.04 -3.23 11.92
CA SER A 107 -7.78 -1.99 12.09
C SER A 107 -9.12 -2.27 12.72
N ASP A 108 -9.37 -1.66 13.87
CA ASP A 108 -10.72 -1.64 14.44
C ASP A 108 -11.61 -0.74 13.57
N GLY A 109 -12.64 -1.34 12.96
CA GLY A 109 -13.60 -0.61 12.14
C GLY A 109 -14.37 0.48 12.91
N SER A 110 -14.37 0.42 14.25
CA SER A 110 -14.96 1.45 15.11
C SER A 110 -14.22 2.78 15.08
N SER A 111 -12.94 2.80 14.67
CA SER A 111 -12.13 4.01 14.55
C SER A 111 -12.38 4.79 13.25
N PHE A 112 -13.14 4.24 12.31
CA PHE A 112 -13.48 4.91 11.06
C PHE A 112 -14.81 5.64 11.15
N PRO A 113 -14.92 6.84 10.56
CA PRO A 113 -16.20 7.56 10.53
C PRO A 113 -17.25 6.71 9.83
N SER A 114 -18.15 6.12 10.61
CA SER A 114 -19.30 5.41 10.09
C SER A 114 -20.46 6.40 9.93
N VAL A 115 -20.90 6.61 8.70
CA VAL A 115 -22.11 7.35 8.41
C VAL A 115 -23.30 6.41 8.65
N GLY A 116 -23.53 6.01 9.92
CA GLY A 116 -24.73 5.28 10.35
C GLY A 116 -24.88 3.84 9.85
N LEU A 117 -23.87 3.24 9.23
CA LEU A 117 -23.95 1.86 8.78
C LEU A 117 -23.36 0.92 9.86
N ARG A 118 -24.24 0.11 10.43
CA ARG A 118 -23.94 -0.90 11.46
C ARG A 118 -22.81 -1.86 11.06
N ALA A 119 -22.62 -2.11 9.77
CA ALA A 119 -21.60 -3.02 9.24
C ALA A 119 -20.16 -2.61 9.53
N THR A 120 -19.87 -1.31 9.70
CA THR A 120 -18.54 -0.83 10.07
C THR A 120 -18.29 -0.84 11.56
N PHE A 121 -19.35 -0.92 12.37
CA PHE A 121 -19.26 -0.91 13.83
C PHE A 121 -18.90 -2.28 14.44
N GLU A 122 -19.21 -3.35 13.74
CA GLU A 122 -18.99 -4.73 14.18
C GLU A 122 -17.87 -5.45 13.40
N ALA A 123 -17.41 -4.87 12.30
CA ALA A 123 -16.40 -5.47 11.47
C ALA A 123 -15.00 -5.15 11.99
N ARG A 124 -14.37 -6.10 12.64
CA ARG A 124 -12.91 -6.14 12.69
C ARG A 124 -12.41 -6.38 11.28
N GLY A 125 -11.71 -5.39 10.73
CA GLY A 125 -11.15 -5.47 9.42
C GLY A 125 -9.63 -5.63 9.48
N TYR A 126 -9.09 -6.13 8.38
CA TYR A 126 -7.66 -6.28 8.18
C TYR A 126 -7.23 -5.38 7.05
N THR A 127 -6.13 -4.68 7.27
CA THR A 127 -5.45 -3.91 6.24
C THR A 127 -4.25 -4.69 5.72
N ALA A 128 -4.01 -4.63 4.41
CA ALA A 128 -2.80 -5.14 3.81
C ALA A 128 -2.29 -4.14 2.77
N TRP A 129 -0.98 -3.95 2.73
CA TRP A 129 -0.38 -3.11 1.70
C TRP A 129 -0.69 -3.65 0.31
N ASP A 130 -1.21 -2.77 -0.55
CA ASP A 130 -1.29 -3.06 -1.97
C ASP A 130 0.07 -2.81 -2.62
N CYS A 131 0.87 -3.85 -2.76
CA CYS A 131 2.21 -3.78 -3.34
C CYS A 131 2.25 -3.24 -4.77
N THR A 132 1.11 -3.17 -5.47
CA THR A 132 1.00 -2.58 -6.81
C THR A 132 0.92 -1.06 -6.78
N SER A 133 0.69 -0.49 -5.59
CA SER A 133 0.63 0.95 -5.34
C SER A 133 1.79 1.35 -4.42
N PRO A 134 2.70 2.21 -4.86
CA PRO A 134 3.84 2.61 -4.05
C PRO A 134 3.38 3.41 -2.82
N ALA A 135 4.07 3.23 -1.71
CA ALA A 135 3.94 4.10 -0.56
C ALA A 135 4.51 5.49 -0.88
N PHE A 136 4.05 6.51 -0.19
CA PHE A 136 4.49 7.88 -0.43
C PHE A 136 4.49 8.70 0.85
N VAL A 137 5.30 9.75 0.88
CA VAL A 137 5.34 10.70 1.97
C VAL A 137 4.47 11.90 1.62
N HIS A 138 3.66 12.31 2.58
CA HIS A 138 2.75 13.46 2.45
C HIS A 138 2.93 14.43 3.62
N GLU A 139 3.13 15.71 3.32
CA GLU A 139 3.12 16.76 4.32
C GLU A 139 1.69 17.30 4.48
N SER A 140 1.15 17.16 5.68
CA SER A 140 -0.18 17.69 5.99
C SER A 140 -0.16 19.22 6.05
N PRO A 141 -1.30 19.89 5.85
CA PRO A 141 -1.39 21.36 5.99
C PRO A 141 -1.00 21.88 7.37
N ARG A 142 -0.91 21.01 8.37
CA ARG A 142 -0.49 21.34 9.74
C ARG A 142 1.01 21.12 9.98
N GLY A 143 1.77 20.78 8.94
CA GLY A 143 3.22 20.56 9.02
C GLY A 143 3.63 19.19 9.57
N THR A 144 2.71 18.23 9.67
CA THR A 144 3.05 16.85 10.01
C THR A 144 3.36 16.09 8.74
N THR A 145 4.50 15.43 8.70
CA THR A 145 4.91 14.58 7.59
C THR A 145 4.57 13.11 7.89
N LEU A 146 3.87 12.47 6.97
CA LEU A 146 3.30 11.14 7.13
C LEU A 146 3.80 10.21 6.04
N LEU A 147 4.14 8.97 6.40
CA LEU A 147 4.24 7.87 5.44
C LEU A 147 2.83 7.32 5.18
N CYS A 148 2.35 7.47 3.95
CA CYS A 148 1.08 6.94 3.50
C CYS A 148 1.29 5.58 2.83
N ILE A 149 0.64 4.55 3.33
CA ILE A 149 0.72 3.18 2.81
C ILE A 149 -0.61 2.85 2.14
N PRO A 150 -0.67 2.79 0.80
CA PRO A 150 -1.89 2.40 0.10
C PRO A 150 -2.29 0.97 0.47
N THR A 151 -3.45 0.80 1.10
CA THR A 151 -3.89 -0.48 1.63
C THR A 151 -5.25 -0.89 1.08
N ILE A 152 -5.48 -2.19 1.10
CA ILE A 152 -6.81 -2.79 1.01
C ILE A 152 -7.35 -3.01 2.43
N PHE A 153 -8.66 -2.99 2.56
CA PHE A 153 -9.35 -3.26 3.82
C PHE A 153 -10.44 -4.30 3.62
N CYS A 154 -10.35 -5.42 4.31
CA CYS A 154 -11.28 -6.53 4.19
C CYS A 154 -11.63 -7.14 5.55
N SER A 155 -12.76 -7.85 5.59
CA SER A 155 -13.17 -8.63 6.76
C SER A 155 -12.29 -9.87 6.95
N TYR A 156 -12.46 -10.54 8.09
CA TYR A 156 -11.81 -11.83 8.37
C TYR A 156 -12.12 -12.90 7.31
N THR A 157 -13.32 -12.86 6.75
CA THR A 157 -13.78 -13.78 5.70
C THR A 157 -13.41 -13.33 4.28
N GLY A 158 -12.70 -12.21 4.14
CA GLY A 158 -12.24 -11.69 2.85
C GLY A 158 -13.27 -10.82 2.11
N GLU A 159 -14.35 -10.41 2.78
CA GLU A 159 -15.30 -9.46 2.21
C GLU A 159 -14.65 -8.07 2.10
N ALA A 160 -14.84 -7.42 0.95
CA ALA A 160 -14.34 -6.07 0.75
C ALA A 160 -15.07 -5.07 1.64
N LEU A 161 -14.32 -4.34 2.46
CA LEU A 161 -14.82 -3.24 3.30
C LEU A 161 -14.37 -1.87 2.75
N ASP A 162 -13.66 -1.88 1.64
CA ASP A 162 -13.14 -0.71 0.92
C ASP A 162 -13.57 -0.70 -0.55
N LYS A 163 -13.24 0.37 -1.25
CA LYS A 163 -13.51 0.52 -2.69
C LYS A 163 -12.41 -0.07 -3.57
N LYS A 164 -11.19 -0.19 -3.05
CA LYS A 164 -10.02 -0.65 -3.81
C LYS A 164 -10.06 -2.15 -4.07
N THR A 165 -10.44 -2.95 -3.08
CA THR A 165 -10.51 -4.42 -3.23
C THR A 165 -11.41 -4.87 -4.39
N PRO A 166 -12.66 -4.37 -4.54
CA PRO A 166 -13.47 -4.70 -5.71
C PRO A 166 -12.83 -4.24 -7.03
N LEU A 167 -12.16 -3.09 -7.04
CA LEU A 167 -11.47 -2.58 -8.21
C LEU A 167 -10.34 -3.53 -8.64
N LEU A 168 -9.47 -3.92 -7.72
CA LEU A 168 -8.35 -4.84 -8.01
C LEU A 168 -8.85 -6.20 -8.51
N ARG A 169 -9.88 -6.74 -7.88
CA ARG A 169 -10.52 -8.01 -8.32
C ARG A 169 -11.10 -7.90 -9.73
N SER A 170 -11.74 -6.77 -10.05
CA SER A 170 -12.28 -6.55 -11.39
C SER A 170 -11.19 -6.40 -12.44
N MET A 171 -10.08 -5.73 -12.11
CA MET A 171 -8.93 -5.59 -13.00
C MET A 171 -8.30 -6.94 -13.32
N GLU A 172 -8.15 -7.82 -12.33
CA GLU A 172 -7.64 -9.17 -12.52
C GLU A 172 -8.60 -10.00 -13.39
N ALA A 173 -9.88 -9.99 -13.08
CA ALA A 173 -10.88 -10.72 -13.86
C ALA A 173 -10.89 -10.28 -15.33
N LEU A 174 -10.81 -8.99 -15.59
CA LEU A 174 -10.72 -8.44 -16.96
C LEU A 174 -9.41 -8.85 -17.64
N SER A 175 -8.28 -8.82 -16.93
CA SER A 175 -6.98 -9.25 -17.45
C SER A 175 -7.02 -10.71 -17.89
N VAL A 176 -7.60 -11.59 -17.07
CA VAL A 176 -7.76 -13.02 -17.40
C VAL A 176 -8.61 -13.20 -18.66
N GLN A 177 -9.74 -12.49 -18.77
CA GLN A 177 -10.60 -12.61 -19.94
C GLN A 177 -9.95 -12.01 -21.21
N ALA A 178 -9.25 -10.90 -21.10
CA ALA A 178 -8.49 -10.31 -22.21
C ALA A 178 -7.45 -11.29 -22.75
N LEU A 179 -6.69 -11.95 -21.86
CA LEU A 179 -5.72 -12.97 -22.26
C LEU A 179 -6.37 -14.17 -22.97
N ARG A 180 -7.56 -14.58 -22.54
CA ARG A 180 -8.30 -15.66 -23.22
C ARG A 180 -8.66 -15.27 -24.67
N ILE A 181 -9.08 -14.04 -24.89
CA ILE A 181 -9.39 -13.51 -26.21
C ILE A 181 -8.13 -13.50 -27.08
N VAL A 182 -7.05 -12.90 -26.58
CA VAL A 182 -5.79 -12.79 -27.34
C VAL A 182 -5.25 -14.18 -27.72
N ARG A 183 -5.30 -15.15 -26.79
CA ARG A 183 -4.91 -16.53 -27.07
C ARG A 183 -5.80 -17.19 -28.15
N ALA A 184 -7.09 -16.89 -28.15
CA ALA A 184 -8.00 -17.40 -29.18
C ALA A 184 -7.69 -16.86 -30.58
N PHE A 185 -7.05 -15.69 -30.69
CA PHE A 185 -6.56 -15.12 -31.94
C PHE A 185 -5.14 -15.59 -32.36
N GLY A 186 -4.59 -16.57 -31.66
CA GLY A 186 -3.35 -17.25 -32.08
C GLY A 186 -2.06 -16.75 -31.42
N ASP A 187 -2.13 -15.91 -30.39
CA ASP A 187 -0.97 -15.61 -29.56
C ASP A 187 -0.65 -16.81 -28.66
N THR A 188 0.17 -17.72 -29.18
CA THR A 188 0.59 -18.93 -28.45
C THR A 188 1.95 -18.78 -27.80
N GLU A 189 2.69 -17.72 -28.10
CA GLU A 189 4.10 -17.57 -27.68
C GLU A 189 4.29 -16.84 -26.34
N GLY A 190 3.20 -16.48 -25.67
CA GLY A 190 3.28 -15.90 -24.32
C GLY A 190 3.95 -14.51 -24.28
N ILE A 191 3.94 -13.79 -25.40
CA ILE A 191 4.47 -12.42 -25.49
C ILE A 191 3.68 -11.47 -24.59
N LEU A 192 2.38 -11.74 -24.41
CA LEU A 192 1.53 -11.04 -23.46
C LEU A 192 1.41 -11.85 -22.14
N ARG A 193 2.33 -11.59 -21.24
CA ARG A 193 2.32 -12.18 -19.88
C ARG A 193 1.23 -11.60 -18.96
N GLY A 194 0.46 -10.64 -19.42
CA GLY A 194 -0.66 -10.05 -18.71
C GLY A 194 -1.20 -8.85 -19.47
N ALA A 195 -2.51 -8.72 -19.55
CA ALA A 195 -3.16 -7.47 -19.90
C ALA A 195 -3.35 -6.67 -18.60
N ARG A 196 -2.67 -5.53 -18.46
CA ARG A 196 -2.95 -4.61 -17.36
C ARG A 196 -3.95 -3.57 -17.84
N LEU A 197 -5.11 -3.58 -17.22
CA LEU A 197 -6.06 -2.46 -17.35
C LEU A 197 -5.56 -1.34 -16.45
N ALA A 198 -5.19 -0.23 -17.05
CA ALA A 198 -4.99 1.00 -16.32
C ALA A 198 -6.36 1.66 -16.11
N THR A 199 -6.80 1.76 -14.88
CA THR A 199 -7.96 2.59 -14.53
C THR A 199 -7.45 4.00 -14.25
N ILE A 200 -7.91 4.95 -15.04
CA ILE A 200 -7.70 6.37 -14.76
C ILE A 200 -8.91 6.81 -13.94
N MET A 201 -8.69 7.18 -12.68
CA MET A 201 -9.68 7.93 -11.94
C MET A 201 -9.64 9.37 -12.45
N VAL A 202 -10.76 9.84 -12.96
CA VAL A 202 -11.02 11.23 -13.32
C VAL A 202 -11.67 11.92 -12.14
#